data_72f1a4ac4342eb026c3b1902ccb64b51
#
_entry.id   72f1a4ac4342eb026c3b1902ccb64b51
#
_cell.length_a   1.000
_cell.length_b   1.000
_cell.length_c   1.000
_cell.angle_alpha   90.00
_cell.angle_beta   90.00
_cell.angle_gamma   90.00
#
_symmetry.space_group_name_H-M   'P 1'
#
loop_
_entity.id
_entity.type
_entity.pdbx_description
1 polymer ?
#
loop_
_entity_poly.entity_id
_entity_poly.type
_entity_poly.pdbx_seq_one_letter_code
_entity_poly.pdbx_strand_id
1 'polypeptide(L)'
;MKLADLNNPVRFNWLADQGLRLAASPYLSGTYEAKKLLGQMPGTRPLHELTAGYDGGIYNGPQFRRTYVTDPDYGVPFLGSVDMLEADLTNVPLLLSKDARSSKLAYLEVEPGMTLISCSGQVLGRVFYARPDMNGFWSSQDLIKVVADRGKILPGYLYAFLSSSFGIPTATARSYGSSIPHLEPVHIADLPVPRFRPAVEEEIHGCIQAAADLRAQFQAGVIAATHDLFESANLAELRDPRWHDQPRDIGFAVPRPEVFSIRALNFSPRAARLVERLRSVSYRALGDVCSGGQLQTGARFKRIDADPEHGVRLIGQRQAFWLRPEGRWINPNKAPADIRQQDETTLIAAHGTLGENEVFGRSIFVTGTWTEHAFSQDFVRVLSGQPDMPGAYLFAFLRSEVAFRLLRSMSVGGKQQEYHTQLLRQMPVPECTPADRERIAETVRAAYRARDEADELEDQAQELLDAAVRDAAGTDLRLDSHLSYGPAEAGGMGDG
;
A
#
# COMPACT_ATOMS: atom_id res chain seq x y z
N MET A 1 -17.75 1.69 18.40
CA MET A 1 -19.00 2.44 18.15
C MET A 1 -19.15 3.48 19.25
N LYS A 2 -19.05 4.78 18.93
CA LYS A 2 -19.27 5.84 19.92
C LYS A 2 -20.75 5.84 20.30
N LEU A 3 -21.04 5.67 21.57
CA LEU A 3 -22.41 5.81 22.07
C LEU A 3 -22.83 7.30 22.01
N ALA A 4 -24.10 7.58 21.79
CA ALA A 4 -24.62 8.93 21.84
C ALA A 4 -24.31 9.54 23.22
N ASP A 5 -23.74 10.75 23.24
CA ASP A 5 -23.59 11.51 24.46
C ASP A 5 -24.95 12.12 24.84
N LEU A 6 -25.55 11.59 25.90
CA LEU A 6 -26.85 12.08 26.38
C LEU A 6 -26.80 13.52 26.87
N ASN A 7 -25.63 14.03 27.24
CA ASN A 7 -25.44 15.42 27.66
C ASN A 7 -25.27 16.38 26.47
N ASN A 8 -24.97 15.86 25.28
CA ASN A 8 -24.85 16.63 24.06
C ASN A 8 -25.70 15.99 22.93
N PRO A 9 -27.02 15.99 23.02
CA PRO A 9 -27.89 15.37 22.02
C PRO A 9 -27.83 16.11 20.68
N VAL A 10 -28.03 15.37 19.60
CA VAL A 10 -28.13 15.94 18.25
C VAL A 10 -29.31 16.94 18.22
N ARG A 11 -29.03 18.18 17.84
CA ARG A 11 -30.02 19.26 17.80
C ARG A 11 -30.61 19.42 16.40
N PHE A 12 -31.83 19.94 16.30
CA PHE A 12 -32.48 20.14 15.00
C PHE A 12 -31.69 21.05 14.06
N ASN A 13 -31.04 22.10 14.58
CA ASN A 13 -30.20 22.95 13.75
C ASN A 13 -29.00 22.19 13.13
N TRP A 14 -28.45 21.18 13.78
CA TRP A 14 -27.41 20.33 13.19
C TRP A 14 -27.95 19.56 11.98
N LEU A 15 -29.20 19.07 12.08
CA LEU A 15 -29.88 18.41 10.95
C LEU A 15 -30.13 19.39 9.80
N ALA A 16 -30.61 20.61 10.12
CA ALA A 16 -30.87 21.64 9.14
C ALA A 16 -29.57 22.02 8.37
N ASP A 17 -28.46 22.21 9.08
CA ASP A 17 -27.15 22.54 8.50
C ASP A 17 -26.59 21.45 7.61
N GLN A 18 -27.05 20.20 7.78
CA GLN A 18 -26.66 19.05 6.98
C GLN A 18 -27.75 18.62 5.96
N GLY A 19 -28.64 19.54 5.57
CA GLY A 19 -29.71 19.26 4.61
C GLY A 19 -30.74 18.24 5.08
N LEU A 20 -31.06 18.24 6.38
CA LEU A 20 -32.00 17.32 7.05
C LEU A 20 -31.62 15.84 6.95
N ARG A 21 -30.33 15.56 6.89
CA ARG A 21 -29.83 14.19 6.82
C ARG A 21 -30.02 13.46 8.15
N LEU A 22 -30.74 12.35 8.12
CA LEU A 22 -31.04 11.52 9.31
C LEU A 22 -30.02 10.37 9.55
N ALA A 23 -28.94 10.27 8.76
CA ALA A 23 -27.88 9.30 9.02
C ALA A 23 -27.16 9.66 10.33
N ALA A 24 -26.95 8.69 11.22
CA ALA A 24 -26.36 8.93 12.54
C ALA A 24 -24.86 9.25 12.50
N SER A 25 -24.12 8.64 11.57
CA SER A 25 -22.65 8.71 11.50
C SER A 25 -22.05 10.12 11.57
N PRO A 26 -22.53 11.15 10.85
CA PRO A 26 -21.96 12.50 10.92
C PRO A 26 -22.05 13.15 12.31
N TYR A 27 -23.02 12.74 13.11
CA TYR A 27 -23.31 13.34 14.42
C TYR A 27 -22.65 12.57 15.57
N LEU A 28 -22.48 11.26 15.42
CA LEU A 28 -21.88 10.38 16.45
C LEU A 28 -20.34 10.41 16.45
N SER A 29 -19.75 10.82 15.33
CA SER A 29 -18.28 10.82 15.16
C SER A 29 -17.60 12.12 15.61
N GLY A 30 -18.36 13.14 16.06
CA GLY A 30 -17.82 14.48 16.32
C GLY A 30 -17.54 15.31 15.06
N THR A 31 -17.84 14.77 13.88
CA THR A 31 -17.56 15.40 12.58
C THR A 31 -18.25 16.74 12.40
N TYR A 32 -19.51 16.85 12.83
CA TYR A 32 -20.28 18.10 12.74
C TYR A 32 -19.63 19.20 13.59
N GLU A 33 -19.23 18.88 14.82
CA GLU A 33 -18.61 19.80 15.76
C GLU A 33 -17.24 20.25 15.26
N ALA A 34 -16.43 19.29 14.77
CA ALA A 34 -15.13 19.59 14.16
C ALA A 34 -15.27 20.56 12.96
N LYS A 35 -16.21 20.28 12.05
CA LYS A 35 -16.47 21.15 10.90
C LYS A 35 -16.90 22.56 11.32
N LYS A 36 -17.78 22.66 12.31
CA LYS A 36 -18.26 23.95 12.84
C LYS A 36 -17.12 24.74 13.47
N LEU A 37 -16.29 24.07 14.25
CA LEU A 37 -15.13 24.69 14.87
C LEU A 37 -14.14 25.19 13.84
N LEU A 38 -13.74 24.35 12.88
CA LEU A 38 -12.84 24.74 11.79
C LEU A 38 -13.39 25.96 11.02
N GLY A 39 -14.71 25.96 10.73
CA GLY A 39 -15.35 27.07 10.04
C GLY A 39 -15.40 28.39 10.83
N GLN A 40 -15.23 28.35 12.15
CA GLN A 40 -15.16 29.53 13.04
C GLN A 40 -13.73 30.05 13.24
N MET A 41 -12.70 29.29 12.84
CA MET A 41 -11.32 29.70 13.01
C MET A 41 -10.97 30.86 12.06
N PRO A 42 -10.22 31.86 12.53
CA PRO A 42 -9.80 32.98 11.70
C PRO A 42 -8.98 32.52 10.50
N GLY A 43 -9.28 33.07 9.32
CA GLY A 43 -8.54 32.77 8.09
C GLY A 43 -8.96 31.48 7.38
N THR A 44 -9.82 30.65 7.97
CA THR A 44 -10.36 29.44 7.29
C THR A 44 -10.98 29.78 5.93
N ARG A 45 -10.69 28.96 4.94
CA ARG A 45 -11.20 29.09 3.57
C ARG A 45 -11.85 27.79 3.12
N PRO A 46 -12.90 27.81 2.31
CA PRO A 46 -13.42 26.59 1.67
C PRO A 46 -12.40 26.03 0.69
N LEU A 47 -12.34 24.70 0.57
CA LEU A 47 -11.34 24.00 -0.24
C LEU A 47 -11.31 24.48 -1.69
N HIS A 48 -12.47 24.71 -2.31
CA HIS A 48 -12.57 25.14 -3.70
C HIS A 48 -11.93 26.52 -3.98
N GLU A 49 -11.76 27.37 -2.98
CA GLU A 49 -11.05 28.65 -3.13
C GLU A 49 -9.51 28.48 -3.14
N LEU A 50 -9.02 27.33 -2.68
CA LEU A 50 -7.59 27.01 -2.49
C LEU A 50 -7.05 26.09 -3.57
N THR A 51 -7.90 25.70 -4.53
CA THR A 51 -7.55 24.77 -5.61
C THR A 51 -7.60 25.47 -6.96
N ALA A 52 -6.86 24.90 -7.93
CA ALA A 52 -6.81 25.40 -9.30
C ALA A 52 -6.54 24.26 -10.30
N GLY A 53 -6.82 24.50 -11.58
CA GLY A 53 -6.61 23.53 -12.65
C GLY A 53 -7.91 23.01 -13.26
N TYR A 54 -7.88 21.78 -13.75
CA TYR A 54 -9.06 21.16 -14.37
C TYR A 54 -10.25 21.16 -13.40
N ASP A 55 -11.40 21.57 -13.87
CA ASP A 55 -12.66 21.66 -13.11
C ASP A 55 -12.51 22.30 -11.70
N GLY A 56 -11.76 23.40 -11.64
CA GLY A 56 -11.48 24.10 -10.37
C GLY A 56 -10.49 23.36 -9.44
N GLY A 57 -9.85 22.32 -9.91
CA GLY A 57 -8.84 21.56 -9.17
C GLY A 57 -9.38 20.51 -8.20
N ILE A 58 -10.71 20.21 -8.23
CA ILE A 58 -11.31 19.12 -7.44
C ILE A 58 -12.18 18.30 -8.40
N TYR A 59 -11.65 17.14 -8.82
CA TYR A 59 -12.31 16.36 -9.86
C TYR A 59 -11.99 14.86 -9.77
N ASN A 60 -12.83 14.05 -10.41
CA ASN A 60 -12.57 12.63 -10.69
C ASN A 60 -12.87 12.33 -12.16
N GLY A 61 -12.66 11.09 -12.58
CA GLY A 61 -12.88 10.65 -13.96
C GLY A 61 -14.29 10.13 -14.23
N PRO A 62 -14.68 10.03 -15.50
CA PRO A 62 -15.86 9.31 -15.89
C PRO A 62 -15.63 7.80 -15.80
N GLN A 63 -16.72 7.03 -15.79
CA GLN A 63 -16.61 5.59 -16.04
C GLN A 63 -16.22 5.36 -17.50
N PHE A 64 -15.21 4.50 -17.69
CA PHE A 64 -14.77 4.10 -19.04
C PHE A 64 -14.32 2.64 -19.07
N ARG A 65 -14.33 2.07 -20.26
CA ARG A 65 -13.78 0.73 -20.47
C ARG A 65 -12.26 0.79 -20.34
N ARG A 66 -11.70 0.01 -19.43
CA ARG A 66 -10.26 -0.08 -19.19
C ARG A 66 -9.67 -1.17 -20.09
N THR A 67 -8.73 -0.81 -20.94
CA THR A 67 -7.94 -1.77 -21.72
C THR A 67 -6.59 -1.90 -21.05
N TYR A 68 -6.38 -2.98 -20.29
CA TYR A 68 -5.10 -3.25 -19.66
C TYR A 68 -4.16 -3.95 -20.65
N VAL A 69 -2.89 -3.58 -20.57
CA VAL A 69 -1.78 -4.15 -21.35
C VAL A 69 -0.69 -4.67 -20.41
N THR A 70 0.17 -5.54 -20.91
CA THR A 70 1.29 -6.11 -20.16
C THR A 70 2.64 -5.60 -20.66
N ASP A 71 2.67 -5.00 -21.84
CA ASP A 71 3.86 -4.42 -22.44
C ASP A 71 3.95 -2.93 -22.03
N PRO A 72 5.02 -2.51 -21.29
CA PRO A 72 5.19 -1.14 -20.86
C PRO A 72 5.35 -0.14 -22.00
N ASP A 73 5.79 -0.58 -23.18
CA ASP A 73 5.92 0.30 -24.35
C ASP A 73 4.55 0.81 -24.85
N TYR A 74 3.48 0.08 -24.56
CA TYR A 74 2.09 0.43 -24.93
C TYR A 74 1.22 0.84 -23.76
N GLY A 75 1.74 0.83 -22.53
CA GLY A 75 1.01 1.09 -21.32
C GLY A 75 1.47 2.32 -20.56
N VAL A 76 0.58 2.86 -19.72
CA VAL A 76 0.93 3.82 -18.67
C VAL A 76 0.51 3.25 -17.33
N PRO A 77 1.28 3.44 -16.24
CA PRO A 77 0.86 3.01 -14.92
C PRO A 77 -0.48 3.62 -14.53
N PHE A 78 -1.39 2.80 -13.99
CA PHE A 78 -2.76 3.19 -13.74
C PHE A 78 -3.19 2.86 -12.31
N LEU A 79 -3.55 3.88 -11.54
CA LEU A 79 -3.91 3.78 -10.14
C LEU A 79 -5.42 3.65 -9.96
N GLY A 80 -5.85 2.55 -9.36
CA GLY A 80 -7.15 2.43 -8.70
C GLY A 80 -7.08 2.86 -7.24
N SER A 81 -8.21 2.81 -6.55
CA SER A 81 -8.31 3.21 -5.13
C SER A 81 -7.45 2.39 -4.18
N VAL A 82 -7.16 1.14 -4.52
CA VAL A 82 -6.29 0.26 -3.71
C VAL A 82 -4.84 0.39 -4.16
N ASP A 83 -4.59 0.52 -5.48
CA ASP A 83 -3.24 0.57 -6.02
C ASP A 83 -2.44 1.79 -5.52
N MET A 84 -3.12 2.92 -5.24
CA MET A 84 -2.47 4.11 -4.66
C MET A 84 -1.90 3.88 -3.26
N LEU A 85 -2.37 2.84 -2.56
CA LEU A 85 -1.92 2.50 -1.20
C LEU A 85 -0.67 1.61 -1.20
N GLU A 86 -0.29 1.02 -2.32
CA GLU A 86 0.84 0.11 -2.42
C GLU A 86 2.18 0.82 -2.14
N ALA A 87 3.03 0.19 -1.36
CA ALA A 87 4.38 0.70 -1.07
C ALA A 87 5.29 0.61 -2.30
N ASP A 88 5.25 -0.52 -3.00
CA ASP A 88 6.01 -0.80 -4.22
C ASP A 88 5.11 -0.70 -5.44
N LEU A 89 5.29 0.36 -6.24
CA LEU A 89 4.51 0.66 -7.43
C LEU A 89 5.01 -0.05 -8.71
N THR A 90 6.01 -0.92 -8.61
CA THR A 90 6.59 -1.62 -9.77
C THR A 90 5.55 -2.42 -10.54
N ASN A 91 4.53 -2.92 -9.87
CA ASN A 91 3.57 -3.88 -10.41
C ASN A 91 2.14 -3.33 -10.54
N VAL A 92 1.96 -2.01 -10.54
CA VAL A 92 0.64 -1.42 -10.80
C VAL A 92 0.17 -1.75 -12.23
N PRO A 93 -1.13 -1.94 -12.45
CA PRO A 93 -1.66 -2.24 -13.78
C PRO A 93 -1.27 -1.18 -14.82
N LEU A 94 -1.07 -1.60 -16.06
CA LEU A 94 -0.80 -0.69 -17.17
C LEU A 94 -2.09 -0.49 -17.99
N LEU A 95 -2.55 0.76 -18.09
CA LEU A 95 -3.63 1.14 -19.00
C LEU A 95 -3.05 1.43 -20.39
N LEU A 96 -3.75 1.02 -21.44
CA LEU A 96 -3.32 1.31 -22.82
C LEU A 96 -3.07 2.81 -23.03
N SER A 97 -1.86 3.18 -23.43
CA SER A 97 -1.40 4.58 -23.56
C SER A 97 -2.28 5.41 -24.48
N LYS A 98 -2.81 4.81 -25.56
CA LYS A 98 -3.75 5.47 -26.49
C LYS A 98 -5.04 5.87 -25.82
N ASP A 99 -5.58 5.05 -24.91
CA ASP A 99 -6.79 5.35 -24.15
C ASP A 99 -6.52 6.45 -23.13
N ALA A 100 -5.45 6.31 -22.35
CA ALA A 100 -5.04 7.25 -21.31
C ALA A 100 -4.84 8.68 -21.87
N ARG A 101 -4.11 8.80 -22.98
CA ARG A 101 -3.79 10.08 -23.63
C ARG A 101 -4.89 10.64 -24.53
N SER A 102 -6.05 9.99 -24.56
CA SER A 102 -7.21 10.52 -25.30
C SER A 102 -7.69 11.83 -24.69
N SER A 103 -8.35 12.68 -25.47
CA SER A 103 -8.92 13.95 -25.00
C SER A 103 -9.91 13.79 -23.83
N LYS A 104 -10.48 12.59 -23.70
CA LYS A 104 -11.43 12.23 -22.63
C LYS A 104 -10.76 11.90 -21.30
N LEU A 105 -9.50 11.44 -21.31
CA LEU A 105 -8.84 10.89 -20.13
C LEU A 105 -7.48 11.54 -19.82
N ALA A 106 -6.98 12.43 -20.69
CA ALA A 106 -5.66 13.07 -20.50
C ALA A 106 -5.56 13.83 -19.16
N TYR A 107 -6.65 14.46 -18.71
CA TYR A 107 -6.70 15.19 -17.44
C TYR A 107 -6.65 14.28 -16.19
N LEU A 108 -6.67 12.95 -16.36
CA LEU A 108 -6.51 11.97 -15.27
C LEU A 108 -5.05 11.64 -14.97
N GLU A 109 -4.11 12.22 -15.69
CA GLU A 109 -2.69 12.14 -15.38
C GLU A 109 -2.43 12.66 -13.96
N VAL A 110 -1.56 11.94 -13.24
CA VAL A 110 -1.18 12.28 -11.87
C VAL A 110 0.10 13.10 -11.92
N GLU A 111 0.08 14.25 -11.30
CA GLU A 111 1.25 15.11 -11.15
C GLU A 111 1.73 15.11 -9.69
N PRO A 112 3.05 15.16 -9.45
CA PRO A 112 3.62 15.29 -8.11
C PRO A 112 3.03 16.48 -7.34
N GLY A 113 2.65 16.22 -6.09
CA GLY A 113 2.02 17.24 -5.23
C GLY A 113 0.49 17.28 -5.29
N MET A 114 -0.15 16.52 -6.18
CA MET A 114 -1.59 16.31 -6.09
C MET A 114 -1.97 15.50 -4.86
N THR A 115 -3.11 15.79 -4.26
CA THR A 115 -3.75 14.93 -3.26
C THR A 115 -4.78 14.04 -3.93
N LEU A 116 -4.65 12.73 -3.75
CA LEU A 116 -5.57 11.73 -4.26
C LEU A 116 -6.44 11.21 -3.12
N ILE A 117 -7.77 11.17 -3.32
CA ILE A 117 -8.72 10.70 -2.30
C ILE A 117 -9.54 9.56 -2.90
N SER A 118 -9.53 8.39 -2.25
CA SER A 118 -10.40 7.29 -2.65
C SER A 118 -11.87 7.67 -2.43
N CYS A 119 -12.66 7.62 -3.48
CA CYS A 119 -14.06 8.08 -3.46
C CYS A 119 -15.07 6.95 -3.50
N SER A 120 -14.65 5.68 -3.47
CA SER A 120 -15.56 4.52 -3.50
C SER A 120 -15.00 3.29 -2.80
N GLY A 121 -15.89 2.38 -2.42
CA GLY A 121 -15.54 1.05 -1.92
C GLY A 121 -15.00 1.00 -0.50
N GLN A 122 -14.29 -0.08 -0.17
CA GLN A 122 -13.80 -0.37 1.18
C GLN A 122 -12.72 0.58 1.68
N VAL A 123 -12.01 1.25 0.78
CA VAL A 123 -10.95 2.21 1.08
C VAL A 123 -11.40 3.66 0.93
N LEU A 124 -12.71 3.90 0.96
CA LEU A 124 -13.29 5.24 0.88
C LEU A 124 -12.64 6.22 1.86
N GLY A 125 -12.29 7.41 1.38
CA GLY A 125 -11.71 8.48 2.20
C GLY A 125 -10.22 8.32 2.49
N ARG A 126 -9.54 7.30 1.97
CA ARG A 126 -8.08 7.24 2.04
C ARG A 126 -7.49 8.37 1.21
N VAL A 127 -6.51 9.03 1.79
CA VAL A 127 -5.85 10.19 1.20
C VAL A 127 -4.39 9.84 0.95
N PHE A 128 -3.90 10.21 -0.21
CA PHE A 128 -2.55 9.92 -0.65
C PHE A 128 -1.92 11.16 -1.29
N TYR A 129 -0.63 11.41 -1.01
CA TYR A 129 0.13 12.48 -1.66
C TYR A 129 0.88 11.95 -2.88
N ALA A 130 0.67 12.52 -4.05
CA ALA A 130 1.36 12.10 -5.25
C ALA A 130 2.85 12.41 -5.18
N ARG A 131 3.65 11.36 -5.16
CA ARG A 131 5.11 11.39 -5.02
C ARG A 131 5.79 11.74 -6.35
N PRO A 132 7.07 12.16 -6.35
CA PRO A 132 7.82 12.45 -7.58
C PRO A 132 7.88 11.30 -8.58
N ASP A 133 7.96 10.05 -8.11
CA ASP A 133 8.01 8.83 -8.94
C ASP A 133 6.67 8.44 -9.57
N MET A 134 5.58 9.15 -9.24
CA MET A 134 4.26 8.98 -9.86
C MET A 134 4.03 9.88 -11.07
N ASN A 135 5.00 10.67 -11.47
CA ASN A 135 4.87 11.48 -12.68
C ASN A 135 4.62 10.60 -13.90
N GLY A 136 3.56 10.93 -14.66
CA GLY A 136 3.16 10.11 -15.82
C GLY A 136 2.31 8.87 -15.48
N PHE A 137 1.80 8.76 -14.26
CA PHE A 137 0.76 7.80 -13.90
C PHE A 137 -0.62 8.35 -14.24
N TRP A 138 -1.57 7.49 -14.51
CA TRP A 138 -3.00 7.85 -14.66
C TRP A 138 -3.80 7.28 -13.49
N SER A 139 -4.90 7.94 -13.16
CA SER A 139 -5.76 7.49 -12.07
C SER A 139 -7.17 7.15 -12.55
N SER A 140 -7.84 6.27 -11.82
CA SER A 140 -9.21 5.85 -12.12
C SER A 140 -10.25 6.91 -11.71
N GLN A 141 -11.50 6.67 -12.12
CA GLN A 141 -12.65 7.44 -11.65
C GLN A 141 -12.90 7.29 -10.14
N ASP A 142 -12.33 6.27 -9.51
CA ASP A 142 -12.50 5.99 -8.08
C ASP A 142 -11.57 6.84 -7.19
N LEU A 143 -10.82 7.77 -7.81
CA LEU A 143 -9.93 8.71 -7.14
C LEU A 143 -10.34 10.15 -7.46
N ILE A 144 -10.71 10.92 -6.42
CA ILE A 144 -10.80 12.38 -6.52
C ILE A 144 -9.38 12.95 -6.46
N LYS A 145 -9.08 13.85 -7.39
CA LYS A 145 -7.85 14.64 -7.40
C LYS A 145 -8.14 16.00 -6.80
N VAL A 146 -7.28 16.43 -5.89
CA VAL A 146 -7.28 17.77 -5.33
C VAL A 146 -5.95 18.43 -5.68
N VAL A 147 -6.02 19.49 -6.48
CA VAL A 147 -4.87 20.22 -7.00
C VAL A 147 -4.76 21.56 -6.30
N ALA A 148 -3.76 21.71 -5.46
CA ALA A 148 -3.52 22.97 -4.73
C ALA A 148 -3.18 24.12 -5.69
N ASP A 149 -3.81 25.28 -5.51
CA ASP A 149 -3.33 26.53 -6.09
C ASP A 149 -2.10 27.00 -5.30
N ARG A 150 -0.91 26.76 -5.85
CA ARG A 150 0.37 27.06 -5.21
C ARG A 150 0.56 28.55 -4.86
N GLY A 151 -0.23 29.45 -5.45
CA GLY A 151 -0.27 30.86 -5.07
C GLY A 151 -1.11 31.14 -3.82
N LYS A 152 -1.88 30.17 -3.36
CA LYS A 152 -2.81 30.32 -2.24
C LYS A 152 -2.53 29.37 -1.07
N ILE A 153 -2.08 28.13 -1.36
CA ILE A 153 -1.84 27.11 -0.35
C ILE A 153 -0.70 26.18 -0.77
N LEU A 154 0.12 25.75 0.18
CA LEU A 154 1.18 24.79 -0.05
C LEU A 154 0.61 23.37 -0.20
N PRO A 155 0.98 22.59 -1.25
CA PRO A 155 0.39 21.28 -1.49
C PRO A 155 0.53 20.29 -0.34
N GLY A 156 1.71 20.21 0.29
CA GLY A 156 1.94 19.30 1.41
C GLY A 156 1.13 19.69 2.66
N TYR A 157 0.94 21.00 2.92
CA TYR A 157 0.06 21.44 4.00
C TYR A 157 -1.41 21.02 3.73
N LEU A 158 -1.89 21.24 2.49
CA LEU A 158 -3.23 20.83 2.10
C LEU A 158 -3.42 19.32 2.26
N TYR A 159 -2.45 18.52 1.84
CA TYR A 159 -2.46 17.07 2.04
C TYR A 159 -2.50 16.71 3.53
N ALA A 160 -1.62 17.29 4.35
CA ALA A 160 -1.58 17.03 5.79
C ALA A 160 -2.96 17.30 6.43
N PHE A 161 -3.61 18.41 6.07
CA PHE A 161 -4.96 18.70 6.54
C PHE A 161 -5.98 17.65 6.05
N LEU A 162 -6.00 17.33 4.76
CA LEU A 162 -6.97 16.37 4.20
C LEU A 162 -6.78 14.96 4.76
N SER A 163 -5.55 14.55 5.07
CA SER A 163 -5.24 13.25 5.66
C SER A 163 -5.41 13.20 7.19
N SER A 164 -5.56 14.34 7.85
CA SER A 164 -5.71 14.43 9.31
C SER A 164 -7.07 13.91 9.80
N SER A 165 -7.17 13.74 11.11
CA SER A 165 -8.44 13.43 11.78
C SER A 165 -9.53 14.48 11.56
N PHE A 166 -9.15 15.72 11.28
CA PHE A 166 -10.07 16.83 10.98
C PHE A 166 -10.53 16.84 9.51
N GLY A 167 -9.69 16.35 8.59
CA GLY A 167 -9.97 16.33 7.15
C GLY A 167 -10.82 15.14 6.73
N ILE A 168 -10.33 13.92 6.92
CA ILE A 168 -10.98 12.68 6.49
C ILE A 168 -12.39 12.50 7.06
N PRO A 169 -12.65 12.66 8.36
CA PRO A 169 -13.99 12.51 8.92
C PRO A 169 -14.98 13.49 8.33
N THR A 170 -14.58 14.74 8.10
CA THR A 170 -15.45 15.75 7.51
C THR A 170 -15.73 15.48 6.03
N ALA A 171 -14.77 14.94 5.30
CA ALA A 171 -14.94 14.58 3.89
C ALA A 171 -15.88 13.38 3.73
N THR A 172 -15.69 12.31 4.51
CA THR A 172 -16.49 11.07 4.40
C THR A 172 -17.88 11.16 5.02
N ALA A 173 -18.11 12.09 5.94
CA ALA A 173 -19.43 12.33 6.52
C ALA A 173 -20.54 12.62 5.48
N ARG A 174 -20.17 13.09 4.30
CA ARG A 174 -21.08 13.36 3.19
C ARG A 174 -21.21 12.21 2.18
N SER A 175 -20.50 11.11 2.37
CA SER A 175 -20.62 9.94 1.50
C SER A 175 -22.06 9.41 1.48
N TYR A 176 -22.47 8.83 0.36
CA TYR A 176 -23.79 8.23 0.17
C TYR A 176 -23.66 6.78 -0.29
N GLY A 177 -24.75 6.02 -0.22
CA GLY A 177 -24.78 4.59 -0.54
C GLY A 177 -24.73 3.70 0.70
N SER A 178 -25.58 2.69 0.75
CA SER A 178 -25.66 1.76 1.90
C SER A 178 -24.71 0.57 1.77
N SER A 179 -24.51 0.07 0.54
CA SER A 179 -23.65 -1.11 0.28
C SER A 179 -22.28 -0.73 -0.23
N ILE A 180 -22.20 0.32 -1.04
CA ILE A 180 -20.95 0.89 -1.53
C ILE A 180 -21.04 2.41 -1.34
N PRO A 181 -20.39 2.96 -0.31
CA PRO A 181 -20.39 4.39 -0.08
C PRO A 181 -19.60 5.12 -1.16
N HIS A 182 -20.09 6.27 -1.59
CA HIS A 182 -19.48 7.13 -2.59
C HIS A 182 -19.29 8.55 -2.08
N LEU A 183 -18.19 9.17 -2.49
CA LEU A 183 -17.85 10.57 -2.27
C LEU A 183 -17.68 11.24 -3.64
N GLU A 184 -18.24 12.42 -3.82
CA GLU A 184 -18.10 13.20 -5.06
C GLU A 184 -17.35 14.51 -4.79
N PRO A 185 -16.71 15.11 -5.82
CA PRO A 185 -16.01 16.40 -5.69
C PRO A 185 -16.84 17.49 -4.99
N VAL A 186 -18.12 17.61 -5.32
CA VAL A 186 -19.03 18.59 -4.71
C VAL A 186 -19.21 18.41 -3.20
N HIS A 187 -19.03 17.20 -2.68
CA HIS A 187 -19.18 16.93 -1.25
C HIS A 187 -18.02 17.47 -0.41
N ILE A 188 -16.85 17.69 -1.02
CA ILE A 188 -15.66 18.19 -0.35
C ILE A 188 -15.31 19.64 -0.71
N ALA A 189 -15.92 20.20 -1.75
CA ALA A 189 -15.61 21.54 -2.24
C ALA A 189 -15.68 22.63 -1.16
N ASP A 190 -16.67 22.54 -0.26
CA ASP A 190 -16.89 23.49 0.84
C ASP A 190 -16.24 23.02 2.17
N LEU A 191 -15.27 22.11 2.12
CA LEU A 191 -14.56 21.69 3.33
C LEU A 191 -13.78 22.88 3.90
N PRO A 192 -13.97 23.25 5.19
CA PRO A 192 -13.26 24.37 5.80
C PRO A 192 -11.81 24.00 6.05
N VAL A 193 -10.91 24.61 5.30
CA VAL A 193 -9.45 24.43 5.45
C VAL A 193 -8.91 25.54 6.36
N PRO A 194 -8.42 25.24 7.56
CA PRO A 194 -7.84 26.25 8.45
C PRO A 194 -6.57 26.81 7.83
N ARG A 195 -6.25 28.06 8.16
CA ARG A 195 -5.03 28.74 7.71
C ARG A 195 -4.27 29.23 8.94
N PHE A 196 -3.00 28.97 8.91
CA PHE A 196 -2.08 29.32 10.02
C PHE A 196 -1.04 30.34 9.57
N ARG A 197 -0.12 30.69 10.46
CA ARG A 197 1.03 31.53 10.12
C ARG A 197 1.88 30.82 9.04
N PRO A 198 2.41 31.55 8.05
CA PRO A 198 3.18 30.94 6.95
C PRO A 198 4.26 29.97 7.42
N ALA A 199 5.01 30.28 8.47
CA ALA A 199 6.05 29.41 8.99
C ALA A 199 5.52 28.03 9.44
N VAL A 200 4.31 27.94 9.99
CA VAL A 200 3.70 26.67 10.39
C VAL A 200 3.28 25.84 9.17
N GLU A 201 2.64 26.50 8.19
CA GLU A 201 2.24 25.82 6.96
C GLU A 201 3.47 25.36 6.13
N GLU A 202 4.55 26.17 6.12
CA GLU A 202 5.81 25.82 5.46
C GLU A 202 6.51 24.63 6.13
N GLU A 203 6.52 24.57 7.46
CA GLU A 203 7.11 23.46 8.23
C GLU A 203 6.36 22.15 7.95
N ILE A 204 5.03 22.17 8.06
CA ILE A 204 4.19 21.01 7.74
C ILE A 204 4.38 20.57 6.27
N HIS A 205 4.38 21.52 5.34
CA HIS A 205 4.63 21.23 3.93
C HIS A 205 6.01 20.61 3.71
N GLY A 206 7.03 21.13 4.37
CA GLY A 206 8.39 20.62 4.31
C GLY A 206 8.51 19.16 4.72
N CYS A 207 7.87 18.78 5.83
CA CYS A 207 7.81 17.40 6.29
C CYS A 207 7.15 16.47 5.26
N ILE A 208 6.00 16.87 4.69
CA ILE A 208 5.28 16.06 3.68
C ILE A 208 6.10 15.95 2.38
N GLN A 209 6.74 17.03 1.94
CA GLN A 209 7.56 16.99 0.73
C GLN A 209 8.78 16.09 0.92
N ALA A 210 9.49 16.21 2.05
CA ALA A 210 10.62 15.35 2.38
C ALA A 210 10.19 13.87 2.49
N ALA A 211 9.06 13.58 3.10
CA ALA A 211 8.50 12.23 3.15
C ALA A 211 8.21 11.68 1.74
N ALA A 212 7.64 12.49 0.84
CA ALA A 212 7.37 12.08 -0.53
C ALA A 212 8.65 11.77 -1.31
N ASP A 213 9.70 12.57 -1.12
CA ASP A 213 11.01 12.37 -1.75
C ASP A 213 11.69 11.09 -1.22
N LEU A 214 11.62 10.82 0.09
CA LEU A 214 12.13 9.60 0.70
C LEU A 214 11.38 8.34 0.21
N ARG A 215 10.07 8.43 0.00
CA ARG A 215 9.29 7.33 -0.57
C ARG A 215 9.65 7.05 -2.02
N ALA A 216 9.93 8.08 -2.81
CA ALA A 216 10.46 7.91 -4.17
C ALA A 216 11.87 7.29 -4.13
N GLN A 217 12.70 7.67 -3.16
CA GLN A 217 14.01 7.07 -2.92
C GLN A 217 13.91 5.60 -2.51
N PHE A 218 12.96 5.24 -1.63
CA PHE A 218 12.64 3.85 -1.30
C PHE A 218 12.33 3.05 -2.57
N GLN A 219 11.40 3.52 -3.40
CA GLN A 219 11.01 2.86 -4.64
C GLN A 219 12.20 2.66 -5.59
N ALA A 220 12.99 3.71 -5.80
CA ALA A 220 14.18 3.64 -6.64
C ALA A 220 15.24 2.65 -6.07
N GLY A 221 15.44 2.66 -4.75
CA GLY A 221 16.40 1.80 -4.07
C GLY A 221 16.07 0.32 -4.20
N VAL A 222 14.82 -0.08 -3.97
CA VAL A 222 14.43 -1.50 -4.09
C VAL A 222 14.50 -2.00 -5.54
N ILE A 223 14.23 -1.16 -6.52
CA ILE A 223 14.41 -1.47 -7.94
C ILE A 223 15.90 -1.61 -8.27
N ALA A 224 16.72 -0.65 -7.84
CA ALA A 224 18.17 -0.66 -8.08
C ALA A 224 18.84 -1.91 -7.48
N ALA A 225 18.48 -2.30 -6.25
CA ALA A 225 19.00 -3.50 -5.61
C ALA A 225 18.68 -4.78 -6.40
N THR A 226 17.45 -4.89 -6.92
CA THR A 226 17.05 -6.03 -7.75
C THR A 226 17.81 -6.06 -9.08
N HIS A 227 17.99 -4.92 -9.72
CA HIS A 227 18.75 -4.81 -10.97
C HIS A 227 20.23 -5.13 -10.76
N ASP A 228 20.86 -4.58 -9.70
CA ASP A 228 22.25 -4.85 -9.35
C ASP A 228 22.47 -6.34 -9.07
N LEU A 229 21.54 -7.02 -8.40
CA LEU A 229 21.61 -8.46 -8.18
C LEU A 229 21.72 -9.24 -9.50
N PHE A 230 20.86 -8.97 -10.47
CA PHE A 230 20.90 -9.69 -11.74
C PHE A 230 22.14 -9.33 -12.58
N GLU A 231 22.59 -8.06 -12.55
CA GLU A 231 23.85 -7.66 -13.20
C GLU A 231 25.05 -8.38 -12.58
N SER A 232 25.18 -8.33 -11.25
CA SER A 232 26.30 -8.91 -10.51
C SER A 232 26.32 -10.45 -10.59
N ALA A 233 25.16 -11.08 -10.80
CA ALA A 233 25.06 -12.53 -11.00
C ALA A 233 25.27 -12.96 -12.46
N ASN A 234 25.60 -12.08 -13.40
CA ASN A 234 25.65 -12.33 -14.84
C ASN A 234 24.31 -12.84 -15.42
N LEU A 235 23.20 -12.26 -14.97
CA LEU A 235 21.83 -12.56 -15.33
C LEU A 235 21.07 -11.30 -15.80
N ALA A 236 21.78 -10.34 -16.41
CA ALA A 236 21.26 -9.02 -16.75
C ALA A 236 19.96 -9.05 -17.58
N GLU A 237 19.79 -10.06 -18.45
CA GLU A 237 18.58 -10.26 -19.24
C GLU A 237 17.37 -10.66 -18.40
N LEU A 238 17.55 -11.14 -17.18
CA LEU A 238 16.45 -11.48 -16.26
C LEU A 238 15.93 -10.29 -15.45
N ARG A 239 16.49 -9.09 -15.60
CA ARG A 239 15.91 -7.85 -15.04
C ARG A 239 14.50 -7.61 -15.57
N ASP A 240 14.30 -7.90 -16.88
CA ASP A 240 12.99 -7.92 -17.51
C ASP A 240 12.87 -9.23 -18.31
N PRO A 241 12.29 -10.29 -17.74
CA PRO A 241 12.18 -11.58 -18.38
C PRO A 241 11.19 -11.60 -19.55
N ARG A 242 10.55 -10.47 -19.89
CA ARG A 242 9.56 -10.36 -20.95
C ARG A 242 8.54 -11.53 -20.92
N TRP A 243 8.02 -11.81 -19.73
CA TRP A 243 7.21 -13.00 -19.47
C TRP A 243 6.01 -13.17 -20.41
N HIS A 244 5.36 -12.08 -20.75
CA HIS A 244 4.16 -12.09 -21.58
C HIS A 244 4.47 -12.26 -23.09
N ASP A 245 5.70 -11.94 -23.50
CA ASP A 245 6.16 -12.09 -24.90
C ASP A 245 6.63 -13.51 -25.20
N GLN A 246 6.90 -14.30 -24.15
CA GLN A 246 7.32 -15.67 -24.30
C GLN A 246 6.17 -16.56 -24.78
N PRO A 247 6.45 -17.61 -25.61
CA PRO A 247 5.44 -18.56 -26.04
C PRO A 247 4.67 -19.15 -24.86
N ARG A 248 3.35 -19.25 -25.00
CA ARG A 248 2.48 -19.86 -23.98
C ARG A 248 2.79 -21.34 -23.81
N ASP A 249 2.68 -21.84 -22.58
CA ASP A 249 2.88 -23.24 -22.23
C ASP A 249 1.62 -24.06 -22.59
N ILE A 250 1.44 -24.37 -23.88
CA ILE A 250 0.30 -25.12 -24.38
C ILE A 250 0.79 -26.44 -24.97
N GLY A 251 0.30 -27.57 -24.43
CA GLY A 251 0.56 -28.88 -25.02
C GLY A 251 2.04 -29.32 -24.94
N PHE A 252 2.62 -29.35 -23.75
CA PHE A 252 3.99 -29.82 -23.51
C PHE A 252 4.04 -31.23 -22.90
N ALA A 253 5.16 -31.92 -23.08
CA ALA A 253 5.44 -33.21 -22.48
C ALA A 253 6.51 -33.10 -21.37
N VAL A 254 6.36 -33.88 -20.31
CA VAL A 254 7.35 -34.01 -19.24
C VAL A 254 7.91 -35.44 -19.26
N PRO A 255 9.18 -35.63 -19.65
CA PRO A 255 9.74 -36.97 -19.84
C PRO A 255 9.83 -37.78 -18.54
N ARG A 256 10.11 -37.13 -17.42
CA ARG A 256 10.22 -37.74 -16.09
C ARG A 256 9.63 -36.77 -15.07
N PRO A 257 8.32 -36.86 -14.76
CA PRO A 257 7.74 -36.02 -13.72
C PRO A 257 8.32 -36.42 -12.37
N GLU A 258 8.71 -35.42 -11.59
CA GLU A 258 8.99 -35.63 -10.17
C GLU A 258 7.73 -36.16 -9.49
N VAL A 259 7.86 -37.21 -8.66
CA VAL A 259 6.71 -37.97 -8.13
C VAL A 259 5.84 -37.19 -7.16
N PHE A 260 6.31 -36.07 -6.66
CA PHE A 260 5.60 -35.27 -5.66
C PHE A 260 4.58 -34.28 -6.23
N SER A 261 4.48 -34.10 -7.56
CA SER A 261 3.45 -33.27 -8.20
C SER A 261 3.15 -33.77 -9.61
N ILE A 262 1.85 -33.76 -9.95
CA ILE A 262 1.36 -34.02 -11.32
C ILE A 262 0.66 -32.77 -11.92
N ARG A 263 0.75 -31.62 -11.24
CA ARG A 263 0.14 -30.38 -11.69
C ARG A 263 0.95 -29.77 -12.84
N ALA A 264 0.30 -29.55 -14.01
CA ALA A 264 0.97 -29.01 -15.19
C ALA A 264 1.71 -27.69 -14.93
N LEU A 265 1.18 -26.80 -14.08
CA LEU A 265 1.81 -25.52 -13.75
C LEU A 265 3.22 -25.71 -13.11
N ASN A 266 3.42 -26.76 -12.33
CA ASN A 266 4.71 -27.06 -11.72
C ASN A 266 5.78 -27.51 -12.73
N PHE A 267 5.38 -27.82 -13.95
CA PHE A 267 6.25 -28.24 -15.07
C PHE A 267 6.22 -27.25 -16.23
N SER A 268 5.74 -26.02 -15.99
CA SER A 268 5.66 -24.97 -16.99
C SER A 268 7.00 -24.78 -17.73
N PRO A 269 7.07 -24.92 -19.06
CA PRO A 269 8.31 -24.75 -19.82
C PRO A 269 8.95 -23.37 -19.64
N ARG A 270 8.13 -22.31 -19.51
CA ARG A 270 8.65 -20.95 -19.23
C ARG A 270 9.35 -20.89 -17.88
N ALA A 271 8.72 -21.44 -16.83
CA ALA A 271 9.33 -21.50 -15.50
C ALA A 271 10.58 -22.39 -15.49
N ALA A 272 10.56 -23.52 -16.20
CA ALA A 272 11.72 -24.41 -16.34
C ALA A 272 12.93 -23.69 -16.97
N ARG A 273 12.71 -22.90 -18.04
CA ARG A 273 13.77 -22.07 -18.64
C ARG A 273 14.38 -21.06 -17.67
N LEU A 274 13.55 -20.41 -16.82
CA LEU A 274 14.04 -19.52 -15.77
C LEU A 274 14.90 -20.27 -14.76
N VAL A 275 14.45 -21.44 -14.30
CA VAL A 275 15.22 -22.29 -13.37
C VAL A 275 16.54 -22.73 -14.00
N GLU A 276 16.55 -23.18 -15.25
CA GLU A 276 17.75 -23.58 -15.98
C GLU A 276 18.75 -22.41 -16.08
N ARG A 277 18.24 -21.21 -16.42
CA ARG A 277 19.08 -20.02 -16.51
C ARG A 277 19.66 -19.61 -15.17
N LEU A 278 18.88 -19.63 -14.08
CA LEU A 278 19.37 -19.38 -12.73
C LEU A 278 20.42 -20.41 -12.29
N ARG A 279 20.28 -21.68 -12.70
CA ARG A 279 21.23 -22.75 -12.39
C ARG A 279 22.48 -22.73 -13.27
N SER A 280 22.51 -21.94 -14.34
CA SER A 280 23.71 -21.80 -15.19
C SER A 280 24.79 -20.88 -14.61
N VAL A 281 24.49 -20.21 -13.49
CA VAL A 281 25.42 -19.41 -12.70
C VAL A 281 25.58 -20.03 -11.30
N SER A 282 26.43 -19.45 -10.44
CA SER A 282 26.48 -19.86 -9.03
C SER A 282 25.14 -19.62 -8.35
N TYR A 283 24.63 -20.63 -7.64
CA TYR A 283 23.37 -20.57 -6.93
C TYR A 283 23.34 -21.45 -5.71
N ARG A 284 22.49 -21.15 -4.73
CA ARG A 284 22.08 -22.05 -3.65
C ARG A 284 20.57 -22.30 -3.71
N ALA A 285 20.15 -23.50 -3.26
CA ALA A 285 18.73 -23.76 -3.09
C ALA A 285 18.17 -22.93 -1.90
N LEU A 286 16.96 -22.40 -2.04
CA LEU A 286 16.31 -21.59 -1.01
C LEU A 286 16.24 -22.34 0.33
N GLY A 287 16.00 -23.66 0.30
CA GLY A 287 16.01 -24.51 1.50
C GLY A 287 17.35 -24.56 2.23
N ASP A 288 18.47 -24.47 1.49
CA ASP A 288 19.82 -24.46 2.07
C ASP A 288 20.15 -23.08 2.63
N VAL A 289 19.76 -22.01 1.93
CA VAL A 289 19.89 -20.64 2.43
C VAL A 289 19.14 -20.44 3.74
N CYS A 290 17.96 -21.05 3.88
CA CYS A 290 17.12 -20.95 5.07
C CYS A 290 17.44 -22.02 6.14
N SER A 291 18.48 -22.85 5.93
CA SER A 291 18.90 -23.85 6.92
C SER A 291 19.46 -23.14 8.15
N GLY A 292 18.83 -23.34 9.31
CA GLY A 292 19.11 -22.61 10.54
C GLY A 292 18.31 -21.29 10.71
N GLY A 293 17.59 -20.87 9.66
CA GLY A 293 16.63 -19.76 9.67
C GLY A 293 15.18 -20.24 9.59
N GLN A 294 14.39 -19.64 8.70
CA GLN A 294 12.96 -19.98 8.52
C GLN A 294 12.60 -20.14 7.03
N LEU A 295 11.81 -21.17 6.73
CA LEU A 295 11.13 -21.35 5.45
C LEU A 295 9.82 -22.11 5.71
N GLN A 296 8.82 -21.42 6.24
CA GLN A 296 7.55 -22.02 6.64
C GLN A 296 6.42 -20.98 6.75
N THR A 297 5.18 -21.43 6.70
CA THR A 297 4.02 -20.61 7.00
C THR A 297 3.80 -20.50 8.51
N GLY A 298 3.10 -19.45 8.95
CA GLY A 298 2.69 -19.30 10.35
C GLY A 298 1.60 -20.28 10.76
N ALA A 299 1.50 -20.55 12.07
CA ALA A 299 0.41 -21.36 12.62
C ALA A 299 -0.92 -20.61 12.60
N ARG A 300 -2.01 -21.32 12.33
CA ARG A 300 -3.38 -20.79 12.52
C ARG A 300 -3.68 -20.66 14.00
N PHE A 301 -4.30 -19.55 14.38
CA PHE A 301 -4.69 -19.32 15.77
C PHE A 301 -5.97 -18.48 15.86
N LYS A 302 -6.65 -18.58 17.00
CA LYS A 302 -7.84 -17.77 17.30
C LYS A 302 -7.39 -16.33 17.61
N ARG A 303 -7.85 -15.39 16.83
CA ARG A 303 -7.58 -13.97 17.01
C ARG A 303 -8.48 -13.40 18.09
N ILE A 304 -7.91 -12.92 19.18
CA ILE A 304 -8.61 -12.25 20.27
C ILE A 304 -8.24 -10.78 20.23
N ASP A 305 -9.23 -9.92 20.11
CA ASP A 305 -9.03 -8.48 20.06
C ASP A 305 -8.49 -7.95 21.39
N ALA A 306 -7.73 -6.88 21.30
CA ALA A 306 -7.20 -6.13 22.43
C ALA A 306 -7.24 -4.63 22.14
N ASP A 307 -7.19 -3.82 23.18
CA ASP A 307 -7.00 -2.39 23.03
C ASP A 307 -5.57 -2.08 22.54
N PRO A 308 -5.37 -1.00 21.79
CA PRO A 308 -4.04 -0.63 21.25
C PRO A 308 -2.94 -0.60 22.29
N GLU A 309 -3.24 -0.14 23.50
CA GLU A 309 -2.28 -0.01 24.62
C GLU A 309 -1.74 -1.37 25.12
N HIS A 310 -2.48 -2.45 24.90
CA HIS A 310 -2.17 -3.79 25.39
C HIS A 310 -2.07 -4.82 24.26
N GLY A 311 -2.25 -4.39 23.02
CA GLY A 311 -2.29 -5.22 21.84
C GLY A 311 -1.01 -5.20 21.01
N VAL A 312 -0.95 -6.10 20.05
CA VAL A 312 -0.03 -6.03 18.92
C VAL A 312 -0.84 -5.90 17.65
N ARG A 313 -0.37 -5.07 16.71
CA ARG A 313 -1.06 -4.88 15.44
C ARG A 313 -0.82 -6.10 14.55
N LEU A 314 -1.89 -6.85 14.24
CA LEU A 314 -1.85 -7.99 13.32
C LEU A 314 -2.12 -7.51 11.89
N ILE A 315 -1.12 -7.61 11.04
CA ILE A 315 -1.17 -7.23 9.64
C ILE A 315 -1.61 -8.44 8.81
N GLY A 316 -2.66 -8.25 8.02
CA GLY A 316 -3.14 -9.24 7.04
C GLY A 316 -2.31 -9.20 5.75
N GLN A 317 -2.47 -10.26 4.92
CA GLN A 317 -1.66 -10.41 3.72
C GLN A 317 -1.78 -9.21 2.75
N ARG A 318 -2.98 -8.69 2.51
CA ARG A 318 -3.18 -7.56 1.58
C ARG A 318 -2.61 -6.26 2.14
N GLN A 319 -2.89 -5.97 3.40
CA GLN A 319 -2.50 -4.71 4.04
C GLN A 319 -0.97 -4.59 4.24
N ALA A 320 -0.25 -5.70 4.26
CA ALA A 320 1.20 -5.71 4.39
C ALA A 320 1.92 -5.11 3.16
N PHE A 321 1.25 -5.03 2.02
CA PHE A 321 1.80 -4.37 0.82
C PHE A 321 1.53 -2.86 0.77
N TRP A 322 0.71 -2.34 1.68
CA TRP A 322 0.40 -0.91 1.72
C TRP A 322 1.57 -0.10 2.27
N LEU A 323 1.66 1.12 1.82
CA LEU A 323 2.66 2.08 2.24
C LEU A 323 2.70 2.25 3.76
N ARG A 324 1.51 2.38 4.36
CA ARG A 324 1.30 2.31 5.80
C ARG A 324 0.39 1.12 6.11
N PRO A 325 0.95 0.00 6.58
CA PRO A 325 0.17 -1.21 6.80
C PRO A 325 -0.83 -1.01 7.94
N GLU A 326 -2.04 -1.46 7.70
CA GLU A 326 -3.11 -1.43 8.67
C GLU A 326 -3.40 -2.84 9.18
N GLY A 327 -3.84 -2.93 10.42
CA GLY A 327 -4.15 -4.20 11.03
C GLY A 327 -5.06 -4.03 12.25
N ARG A 328 -5.62 -5.15 12.70
CA ARG A 328 -6.39 -5.20 13.94
C ARG A 328 -5.46 -5.38 15.14
N TRP A 329 -5.83 -4.80 16.26
CA TRP A 329 -5.11 -5.04 17.50
C TRP A 329 -5.56 -6.35 18.14
N ILE A 330 -4.60 -7.23 18.43
CA ILE A 330 -4.86 -8.53 19.04
C ILE A 330 -4.06 -8.71 20.31
N ASN A 331 -4.55 -9.59 21.20
CA ASN A 331 -3.87 -9.93 22.43
C ASN A 331 -2.66 -10.83 22.14
N PRO A 332 -1.42 -10.35 22.34
CA PRO A 332 -0.20 -11.09 22.04
C PRO A 332 -0.03 -12.35 22.90
N ASN A 333 -0.56 -12.35 24.14
CA ASN A 333 -0.46 -13.50 25.06
C ASN A 333 -1.33 -14.69 24.65
N LYS A 334 -2.22 -14.50 23.69
CA LYS A 334 -3.11 -15.56 23.14
C LYS A 334 -2.75 -15.96 21.72
N ALA A 335 -1.65 -15.42 21.20
CA ALA A 335 -1.13 -15.70 19.87
C ALA A 335 0.13 -16.58 19.94
N PRO A 336 0.51 -17.27 18.86
CA PRO A 336 1.79 -17.98 18.77
C PRO A 336 2.99 -17.06 19.03
N ALA A 337 4.04 -17.59 19.63
CA ALA A 337 5.24 -16.80 19.96
C ALA A 337 5.94 -16.23 18.71
N ASP A 338 5.76 -16.86 17.55
CA ASP A 338 6.37 -16.50 16.28
C ASP A 338 5.54 -15.57 15.39
N ILE A 339 4.50 -14.91 15.93
CA ILE A 339 3.68 -13.97 15.15
C ILE A 339 4.44 -12.70 14.74
N ARG A 340 5.42 -12.26 15.53
CA ARG A 340 6.37 -11.21 15.17
C ARG A 340 7.53 -11.84 14.40
N GLN A 341 8.12 -11.08 13.50
CA GLN A 341 9.22 -11.58 12.70
C GLN A 341 10.54 -10.95 13.13
N GLN A 342 11.61 -11.71 12.94
CA GLN A 342 12.95 -11.18 13.13
C GLN A 342 13.28 -10.17 12.03
N ASP A 343 14.21 -9.28 12.35
CA ASP A 343 14.75 -8.34 11.37
C ASP A 343 15.30 -9.09 10.14
N GLU A 344 15.17 -8.46 8.98
CA GLU A 344 15.53 -9.04 7.68
C GLU A 344 14.74 -10.30 7.26
N THR A 345 13.55 -10.53 7.83
CA THR A 345 12.65 -11.58 7.33
C THR A 345 11.92 -11.11 6.07
N THR A 346 11.96 -11.90 5.01
CA THR A 346 11.09 -11.73 3.85
C THR A 346 9.79 -12.52 4.06
N LEU A 347 8.64 -11.85 3.85
CA LEU A 347 7.32 -12.47 3.88
C LEU A 347 6.79 -12.59 2.46
N ILE A 348 6.51 -13.82 2.00
CA ILE A 348 5.92 -14.10 0.69
C ILE A 348 4.43 -14.38 0.88
N ALA A 349 3.57 -13.67 0.16
CA ALA A 349 2.13 -13.92 0.19
C ALA A 349 1.83 -15.35 -0.25
N ALA A 350 1.19 -16.14 0.65
CA ALA A 350 1.09 -17.59 0.52
C ALA A 350 -0.31 -18.08 0.15
N HIS A 351 -1.33 -17.23 0.17
CA HIS A 351 -2.70 -17.59 -0.16
C HIS A 351 -3.29 -16.63 -1.18
N GLY A 352 -4.06 -17.12 -2.14
CA GLY A 352 -4.71 -16.27 -3.14
C GLY A 352 -4.93 -16.96 -4.47
N THR A 353 -5.19 -16.17 -5.50
CA THR A 353 -5.38 -16.63 -6.88
C THR A 353 -4.17 -16.32 -7.76
N LEU A 354 -4.14 -16.87 -8.97
CA LEU A 354 -3.05 -16.66 -9.93
C LEU A 354 -3.29 -15.46 -10.88
N GLY A 355 -4.24 -14.56 -10.56
CA GLY A 355 -4.45 -13.33 -11.33
C GLY A 355 -3.21 -12.43 -11.32
N GLU A 356 -2.89 -11.75 -12.42
CA GLU A 356 -1.65 -10.95 -12.56
C GLU A 356 -1.53 -9.87 -11.47
N ASN A 357 -2.63 -9.25 -11.07
CA ASN A 357 -2.69 -8.18 -10.07
C ASN A 357 -2.92 -8.72 -8.63
N GLU A 358 -2.86 -10.04 -8.45
CA GLU A 358 -3.02 -10.65 -7.14
C GLU A 358 -1.69 -10.68 -6.38
N VAL A 359 -1.76 -10.53 -5.06
CA VAL A 359 -0.57 -10.49 -4.20
C VAL A 359 0.11 -11.85 -4.02
N PHE A 360 -0.58 -12.97 -4.32
CA PHE A 360 0.01 -14.31 -4.18
C PHE A 360 1.33 -14.42 -4.96
N GLY A 361 2.42 -14.74 -4.28
CA GLY A 361 3.78 -14.78 -4.84
C GLY A 361 4.55 -13.48 -4.74
N ARG A 362 3.94 -12.38 -4.30
CA ARG A 362 4.65 -11.13 -4.01
C ARG A 362 5.27 -11.19 -2.62
N SER A 363 6.35 -10.45 -2.42
CA SER A 363 7.12 -10.44 -1.17
C SER A 363 7.25 -9.04 -0.60
N ILE A 364 7.33 -8.97 0.73
CA ILE A 364 7.65 -7.78 1.50
C ILE A 364 8.82 -8.07 2.43
N PHE A 365 9.49 -7.04 2.90
CA PHE A 365 10.64 -7.15 3.79
C PHE A 365 10.31 -6.56 5.16
N VAL A 366 10.54 -7.33 6.20
CA VAL A 366 10.32 -6.91 7.59
C VAL A 366 11.63 -6.44 8.17
N THR A 367 11.70 -5.16 8.49
CA THR A 367 12.84 -4.50 9.15
C THR A 367 12.37 -3.23 9.86
N GLY A 368 13.19 -2.67 10.74
CA GLY A 368 12.90 -1.45 11.46
C GLY A 368 11.63 -1.58 12.30
N THR A 369 10.76 -0.57 12.25
CA THR A 369 9.51 -0.50 13.01
C THR A 369 8.55 -1.65 12.73
N TRP A 370 8.65 -2.29 11.57
CA TRP A 370 7.78 -3.42 11.21
C TRP A 370 8.04 -4.69 12.01
N THR A 371 9.20 -4.83 12.65
CA THR A 371 9.49 -5.94 13.57
C THR A 371 8.58 -5.96 14.79
N GLU A 372 7.95 -4.85 15.11
CA GLU A 372 6.99 -4.73 16.21
C GLU A 372 5.59 -5.25 15.85
N HIS A 373 5.30 -5.42 14.56
CA HIS A 373 4.03 -5.91 14.09
C HIS A 373 3.94 -7.44 14.13
N ALA A 374 2.73 -7.94 14.29
CA ALA A 374 2.39 -9.34 14.06
C ALA A 374 1.93 -9.53 12.62
N PHE A 375 2.25 -10.67 12.01
CA PHE A 375 1.81 -11.00 10.65
C PHE A 375 0.96 -12.27 10.66
N SER A 376 -0.09 -12.28 9.81
CA SER A 376 -0.99 -13.41 9.71
C SER A 376 -0.27 -14.68 9.23
N GLN A 377 -0.92 -15.85 9.39
CA GLN A 377 -0.42 -17.11 8.89
C GLN A 377 -0.36 -17.21 7.36
N ASP A 378 -0.90 -16.21 6.66
CA ASP A 378 -1.05 -16.21 5.21
C ASP A 378 0.24 -15.85 4.45
N PHE A 379 1.39 -15.90 5.14
CA PHE A 379 2.71 -15.68 4.57
C PHE A 379 3.62 -16.90 4.75
N VAL A 380 4.44 -17.19 3.73
CA VAL A 380 5.69 -17.93 3.94
C VAL A 380 6.71 -16.96 4.53
N ARG A 381 7.26 -17.32 5.66
CA ARG A 381 8.35 -16.62 6.34
C ARG A 381 9.67 -17.14 5.85
N VAL A 382 10.48 -16.26 5.28
CA VAL A 382 11.79 -16.59 4.71
C VAL A 382 12.84 -15.79 5.44
N LEU A 383 13.60 -16.49 6.29
CA LEU A 383 14.74 -15.94 7.04
C LEU A 383 15.99 -16.73 6.69
N SER A 384 17.03 -16.04 6.26
CA SER A 384 18.32 -16.67 6.02
C SER A 384 18.90 -17.25 7.32
N GLY A 385 19.41 -18.48 7.25
CA GLY A 385 20.20 -19.09 8.31
C GLY A 385 21.71 -19.04 8.05
N GLN A 386 22.12 -18.39 6.95
CA GLN A 386 23.50 -18.35 6.49
C GLN A 386 24.10 -16.97 6.68
N PRO A 387 25.20 -16.82 7.46
CA PRO A 387 25.80 -15.51 7.72
C PRO A 387 26.31 -14.80 6.46
N ASP A 388 26.65 -15.55 5.42
CA ASP A 388 27.15 -15.02 4.15
C ASP A 388 26.02 -14.68 3.14
N MET A 389 24.75 -14.87 3.52
CA MET A 389 23.59 -14.58 2.69
C MET A 389 22.63 -13.63 3.46
N PRO A 390 22.85 -12.31 3.40
CA PRO A 390 21.99 -11.36 4.09
C PRO A 390 20.51 -11.48 3.70
N GLY A 391 19.58 -11.31 4.65
CA GLY A 391 18.14 -11.34 4.38
C GLY A 391 17.72 -10.26 3.38
N ALA A 392 18.35 -9.09 3.44
CA ALA A 392 18.12 -8.02 2.50
C ALA A 392 18.53 -8.36 1.06
N TYR A 393 19.64 -9.10 0.86
CA TYR A 393 20.01 -9.64 -0.45
C TYR A 393 18.97 -10.65 -0.96
N LEU A 394 18.53 -11.54 -0.08
CA LEU A 394 17.51 -12.54 -0.41
C LEU A 394 16.20 -11.88 -0.82
N PHE A 395 15.81 -10.79 -0.12
CA PHE A 395 14.65 -9.99 -0.50
C PHE A 395 14.80 -9.36 -1.89
N ALA A 396 15.96 -8.80 -2.25
CA ALA A 396 16.20 -8.22 -3.57
C ALA A 396 15.93 -9.23 -4.70
N PHE A 397 16.25 -10.51 -4.49
CA PHE A 397 15.86 -11.58 -5.40
C PHE A 397 14.37 -11.91 -5.33
N LEU A 398 13.81 -12.14 -4.13
CA LEU A 398 12.44 -12.63 -3.94
C LEU A 398 11.37 -11.63 -4.38
N ARG A 399 11.68 -10.32 -4.41
CA ARG A 399 10.75 -9.30 -4.94
C ARG A 399 10.72 -9.23 -6.48
N SER A 400 11.68 -9.85 -7.17
CA SER A 400 11.81 -9.77 -8.62
C SER A 400 10.67 -10.44 -9.37
N GLU A 401 10.44 -10.01 -10.62
CA GLU A 401 9.48 -10.68 -11.50
C GLU A 401 9.85 -12.15 -11.75
N VAL A 402 11.13 -12.47 -11.84
CA VAL A 402 11.61 -13.86 -11.96
C VAL A 402 11.17 -14.71 -10.78
N ALA A 403 11.42 -14.24 -9.55
CA ALA A 403 11.01 -14.96 -8.35
C ALA A 403 9.49 -15.09 -8.26
N PHE A 404 8.76 -14.04 -8.58
CA PHE A 404 7.30 -14.04 -8.63
C PHE A 404 6.76 -15.13 -9.58
N ARG A 405 7.31 -15.26 -10.78
CA ARG A 405 6.90 -16.29 -11.75
C ARG A 405 7.25 -17.70 -11.29
N LEU A 406 8.42 -17.88 -10.72
CA LEU A 406 8.84 -19.15 -10.14
C LEU A 406 7.97 -19.56 -8.96
N LEU A 407 7.73 -18.67 -8.01
CA LEU A 407 6.87 -18.93 -6.86
C LEU A 407 5.47 -19.39 -7.31
N ARG A 408 4.87 -18.73 -8.29
CA ARG A 408 3.58 -19.13 -8.86
C ARG A 408 3.63 -20.50 -9.51
N SER A 409 4.70 -20.83 -10.22
CA SER A 409 4.86 -22.15 -10.81
C SER A 409 4.98 -23.27 -9.78
N MET A 410 5.41 -22.95 -8.54
CA MET A 410 5.55 -23.89 -7.41
C MET A 410 4.25 -24.05 -6.60
N SER A 411 3.15 -23.44 -7.04
CA SER A 411 1.89 -23.49 -6.31
C SER A 411 1.15 -24.80 -6.48
N VAL A 412 0.32 -25.12 -5.49
CA VAL A 412 -0.63 -26.22 -5.47
C VAL A 412 -2.00 -25.71 -5.02
N GLY A 413 -3.02 -26.54 -5.12
CA GLY A 413 -4.39 -26.17 -4.76
C GLY A 413 -5.27 -25.82 -5.95
N GLY A 414 -6.53 -25.55 -5.66
CA GLY A 414 -7.57 -25.24 -6.67
C GLY A 414 -7.78 -23.73 -6.84
N LYS A 415 -8.92 -23.21 -6.36
CA LYS A 415 -9.23 -21.77 -6.40
C LYS A 415 -8.27 -20.96 -5.52
N GLN A 416 -8.01 -21.43 -4.32
CA GLN A 416 -6.98 -20.89 -3.43
C GLN A 416 -5.68 -21.66 -3.60
N GLN A 417 -4.59 -20.95 -3.81
CA GLN A 417 -3.25 -21.50 -4.01
C GLN A 417 -2.48 -21.51 -2.70
N GLU A 418 -1.61 -22.51 -2.59
CA GLU A 418 -0.60 -22.66 -1.53
C GLU A 418 0.72 -23.09 -2.19
N TYR A 419 1.85 -23.11 -1.45
CA TYR A 419 3.12 -23.55 -2.01
C TYR A 419 3.38 -25.03 -1.78
N HIS A 420 3.94 -25.70 -2.79
CA HIS A 420 4.51 -27.03 -2.63
C HIS A 420 5.86 -26.92 -1.93
N THR A 421 5.96 -27.43 -0.70
CA THR A 421 7.13 -27.23 0.17
C THR A 421 8.45 -27.66 -0.46
N GLN A 422 8.48 -28.83 -1.14
CA GLN A 422 9.72 -29.33 -1.76
C GLN A 422 10.15 -28.48 -2.95
N LEU A 423 9.20 -28.03 -3.81
CA LEU A 423 9.53 -27.16 -4.93
C LEU A 423 10.07 -25.82 -4.43
N LEU A 424 9.44 -25.26 -3.40
CA LEU A 424 9.90 -24.01 -2.79
C LEU A 424 11.32 -24.13 -2.24
N ARG A 425 11.63 -25.23 -1.54
CA ARG A 425 12.98 -25.49 -1.01
C ARG A 425 14.04 -25.63 -2.11
N GLN A 426 13.69 -26.14 -3.29
CA GLN A 426 14.58 -26.32 -4.42
C GLN A 426 14.75 -25.09 -5.31
N MET A 427 14.05 -23.99 -5.02
CA MET A 427 14.13 -22.74 -5.78
C MET A 427 15.58 -22.23 -5.80
N PRO A 428 16.19 -22.04 -6.98
CA PRO A 428 17.55 -21.52 -7.07
C PRO A 428 17.59 -20.03 -6.75
N VAL A 429 18.44 -19.65 -5.80
CA VAL A 429 18.78 -18.27 -5.45
C VAL A 429 20.16 -17.99 -6.03
N PRO A 430 20.33 -17.04 -6.98
CA PRO A 430 21.64 -16.73 -7.54
C PRO A 430 22.59 -16.18 -6.49
N GLU A 431 23.88 -16.44 -6.66
CA GLU A 431 24.93 -15.97 -5.75
C GLU A 431 25.85 -15.01 -6.50
N CYS A 432 26.04 -13.83 -5.94
CA CYS A 432 27.08 -12.89 -6.32
C CYS A 432 28.32 -13.06 -5.43
N THR A 433 29.36 -12.27 -5.69
CA THR A 433 30.51 -12.21 -4.76
C THR A 433 30.05 -11.72 -3.38
N PRO A 434 30.78 -12.04 -2.29
CA PRO A 434 30.45 -11.53 -0.96
C PRO A 434 30.32 -9.99 -0.90
N ALA A 435 31.19 -9.29 -1.61
CA ALA A 435 31.16 -7.83 -1.68
C ALA A 435 29.89 -7.30 -2.38
N ASP A 436 29.48 -7.95 -3.47
CA ASP A 436 28.27 -7.59 -4.19
C ASP A 436 27.01 -7.88 -3.37
N ARG A 437 26.98 -9.04 -2.68
CA ARG A 437 25.87 -9.39 -1.78
C ARG A 437 25.65 -8.33 -0.70
N GLU A 438 26.74 -7.88 -0.06
CA GLU A 438 26.64 -6.85 0.97
C GLU A 438 26.25 -5.48 0.39
N ARG A 439 26.78 -5.09 -0.75
CA ARG A 439 26.40 -3.84 -1.43
C ARG A 439 24.91 -3.81 -1.78
N ILE A 440 24.39 -4.91 -2.34
CA ILE A 440 22.98 -5.06 -2.70
C ILE A 440 22.12 -5.06 -1.44
N ALA A 441 22.53 -5.77 -0.39
CA ALA A 441 21.84 -5.80 0.89
C ALA A 441 21.77 -4.40 1.51
N GLU A 442 22.87 -3.64 1.48
CA GLU A 442 22.89 -2.27 2.01
C GLU A 442 22.00 -1.32 1.23
N THR A 443 21.91 -1.49 -0.10
CA THR A 443 20.96 -0.73 -0.92
C THR A 443 19.51 -0.96 -0.50
N VAL A 444 19.13 -2.21 -0.21
CA VAL A 444 17.80 -2.55 0.35
C VAL A 444 17.61 -1.93 1.72
N ARG A 445 18.58 -2.08 2.63
CA ARG A 445 18.49 -1.51 3.99
C ARG A 445 18.34 0.01 3.95
N ALA A 446 19.11 0.68 3.09
CA ALA A 446 19.01 2.12 2.92
C ALA A 446 17.64 2.56 2.39
N ALA A 447 17.07 1.81 1.43
CA ALA A 447 15.73 2.06 0.94
C ALA A 447 14.68 1.94 2.06
N TYR A 448 14.76 0.90 2.89
CA TYR A 448 13.82 0.70 3.97
C TYR A 448 13.99 1.71 5.12
N ARG A 449 15.21 2.19 5.40
CA ARG A 449 15.42 3.34 6.31
C ARG A 449 14.75 4.61 5.79
N ALA A 450 14.85 4.88 4.48
CA ALA A 450 14.14 6.02 3.88
C ALA A 450 12.61 5.89 3.99
N ARG A 451 12.07 4.67 3.90
CA ARG A 451 10.64 4.40 4.16
C ARG A 451 10.25 4.75 5.60
N ASP A 452 11.02 4.29 6.58
CA ASP A 452 10.72 4.51 7.99
C ASP A 452 10.85 6.01 8.36
N GLU A 453 11.87 6.69 7.86
CA GLU A 453 12.05 8.14 8.02
C GLU A 453 10.90 8.94 7.38
N ALA A 454 10.38 8.48 6.23
CA ALA A 454 9.21 9.09 5.61
C ALA A 454 7.96 8.96 6.49
N ASP A 455 7.77 7.81 7.16
CA ASP A 455 6.68 7.59 8.10
C ASP A 455 6.77 8.56 9.28
N GLU A 456 7.96 8.75 9.84
CA GLU A 456 8.22 9.68 10.95
C GLU A 456 7.92 11.13 10.57
N LEU A 457 8.33 11.56 9.37
CA LEU A 457 8.07 12.92 8.88
C LEU A 457 6.58 13.18 8.63
N GLU A 458 5.83 12.20 8.10
CA GLU A 458 4.38 12.34 7.97
C GLU A 458 3.70 12.41 9.34
N ASP A 459 4.13 11.62 10.33
CA ASP A 459 3.61 11.67 11.69
C ASP A 459 3.92 13.02 12.34
N GLN A 460 5.14 13.54 12.16
CA GLN A 460 5.51 14.89 12.62
C GLN A 460 4.63 15.97 11.98
N ALA A 461 4.35 15.88 10.69
CA ALA A 461 3.45 16.83 10.01
C ALA A 461 2.04 16.82 10.61
N GLN A 462 1.53 15.62 10.96
CA GLN A 462 0.22 15.47 11.62
C GLN A 462 0.25 16.06 13.04
N GLU A 463 1.29 15.83 13.82
CA GLU A 463 1.43 16.39 15.17
C GLU A 463 1.49 17.93 15.15
N LEU A 464 2.25 18.51 14.22
CA LEU A 464 2.33 19.96 14.02
C LEU A 464 0.96 20.56 13.66
N LEU A 465 0.23 19.89 12.76
CA LEU A 465 -1.11 20.32 12.37
C LEU A 465 -2.09 20.25 13.54
N ASP A 466 -2.09 19.12 14.27
CA ASP A 466 -2.95 18.92 15.43
C ASP A 466 -2.68 19.95 16.52
N ALA A 467 -1.41 20.28 16.77
CA ALA A 467 -1.02 21.33 17.72
C ALA A 467 -1.54 22.71 17.25
N ALA A 468 -1.36 23.05 15.97
CA ALA A 468 -1.82 24.32 15.43
C ALA A 468 -3.35 24.46 15.49
N VAL A 469 -4.10 23.38 15.23
CA VAL A 469 -5.56 23.36 15.35
C VAL A 469 -6.00 23.56 16.81
N ARG A 470 -5.38 22.87 17.76
CA ARG A 470 -5.69 22.98 19.21
C ARG A 470 -5.42 24.39 19.72
N ASP A 471 -4.26 24.97 19.39
CA ASP A 471 -3.89 26.33 19.80
C ASP A 471 -4.89 27.36 19.29
N ALA A 472 -5.27 27.25 18.01
CA ALA A 472 -6.24 28.18 17.39
C ALA A 472 -7.66 27.98 17.91
N ALA A 473 -8.02 26.76 18.29
CA ALA A 473 -9.35 26.44 18.83
C ALA A 473 -9.55 26.86 20.28
N GLY A 474 -8.49 27.06 21.05
CA GLY A 474 -8.56 27.38 22.48
C GLY A 474 -9.22 26.30 23.35
N THR A 475 -9.35 25.08 22.84
CA THR A 475 -10.01 23.94 23.51
C THR A 475 -9.26 22.64 23.25
N ASP A 476 -9.25 21.75 24.25
CA ASP A 476 -8.70 20.41 24.11
C ASP A 476 -9.65 19.52 23.29
N LEU A 477 -9.57 19.66 21.96
CA LEU A 477 -10.32 18.84 21.02
C LEU A 477 -9.63 17.47 20.89
N ARG A 478 -10.01 16.55 21.74
CA ARG A 478 -9.77 15.13 21.49
C ARG A 478 -10.86 14.59 20.56
N LEU A 479 -10.65 14.72 19.26
CA LEU A 479 -11.30 13.79 18.34
C LEU A 479 -10.65 12.43 18.61
N ASP A 480 -11.46 11.44 18.99
CA ASP A 480 -10.94 10.10 19.23
C ASP A 480 -10.14 9.66 18.01
N SER A 481 -8.82 9.51 18.15
CA SER A 481 -7.89 8.98 17.14
C SER A 481 -8.25 7.54 16.69
N HIS A 482 -9.24 6.92 17.32
CA HIS A 482 -9.84 5.64 16.94
C HIS A 482 -10.79 5.70 15.74
N LEU A 483 -11.00 6.89 15.14
CA LEU A 483 -11.59 7.01 13.80
C LEU A 483 -10.60 6.72 12.68
N SER A 484 -9.35 6.37 13.00
CA SER A 484 -8.50 5.63 12.07
C SER A 484 -9.27 4.35 11.72
N TYR A 485 -9.78 4.30 10.53
CA TYR A 485 -10.52 3.23 9.87
C TYR A 485 -10.38 1.88 10.59
N GLY A 486 -11.35 1.54 11.45
CA GLY A 486 -11.48 0.17 11.90
C GLY A 486 -11.54 -0.72 10.65
N PRO A 487 -10.95 -1.91 10.66
CA PRO A 487 -11.06 -2.82 9.54
C PRO A 487 -12.54 -2.92 9.17
N ALA A 488 -12.88 -2.59 7.92
CA ALA A 488 -14.17 -2.96 7.38
C ALA A 488 -14.33 -4.44 7.72
N GLU A 489 -15.35 -4.77 8.51
CA GLU A 489 -15.65 -6.16 8.80
C GLU A 489 -15.65 -6.87 7.45
N ALA A 490 -14.63 -7.66 7.20
CA ALA A 490 -14.62 -8.57 6.09
C ALA A 490 -15.83 -9.47 6.36
N GLY A 491 -16.90 -9.22 5.60
CA GLY A 491 -18.14 -9.97 5.73
C GLY A 491 -17.77 -11.44 5.77
N GLY A 492 -18.07 -12.09 6.88
CA GLY A 492 -17.79 -13.49 7.09
C GLY A 492 -18.35 -14.28 5.93
N MET A 493 -17.47 -14.75 5.05
CA MET A 493 -17.75 -15.95 4.30
C MET A 493 -17.57 -17.11 5.30
N GLY A 494 -18.71 -17.72 5.62
CA GLY A 494 -18.89 -18.67 6.67
C GLY A 494 -17.86 -19.79 6.68
N ASP A 495 -17.49 -20.17 7.87
CA ASP A 495 -16.92 -21.47 8.19
C ASP A 495 -17.91 -22.55 7.70
N GLY A 496 -17.51 -23.28 6.67
CA GLY A 496 -18.16 -24.45 6.15
C GLY A 496 -17.11 -25.40 5.59
#